data_cbbcb4a3378bcb554338a547cc79a3ac
#
_entry.id   cbbcb4a3378bcb554338a547cc79a3ac
#
_cell.length_a   1.000
_cell.length_b   1.000
_cell.length_c   1.000
_cell.angle_alpha   90.00
_cell.angle_beta   90.00
_cell.angle_gamma   90.00
#
_symmetry.space_group_name_H-M   'P 1'
#
loop_
_entity.id
_entity.type
_entity.pdbx_description
1 polymer ?
#
loop_
_entity_poly.entity_id
_entity_poly.type
_entity_poly.pdbx_seq_one_letter_code
_entity_poly.pdbx_strand_id
1 'polypeptide(L)'
;NQQLEQVYKGLGEMQSLAADVGGLKQVLSGVKTRGILGEIQLGAILEEILAPEQYDTNVATIPGSTQRVEYAIRMPGADGGSVWLPIDSKFPGDTYAHLQDAYASGDAQAVEDARHALELVLRSEARDIREKYVEPPYTTAFGILFLPFEGLYAEVVNAGLLEVLQR
;
A
#
# COMPACT_ATOMS: atom_id res chain seq x y z
N ASN A 1 20.18 1.52 -15.43
CA ASN A 1 19.03 0.63 -15.52
C ASN A 1 17.75 1.45 -15.63
N GLN A 2 17.06 1.35 -16.77
CA GLN A 2 15.87 2.15 -17.07
C GLN A 2 14.72 1.87 -16.08
N GLN A 3 14.58 0.63 -15.61
CA GLN A 3 13.55 0.29 -14.63
C GLN A 3 13.79 0.96 -13.28
N LEU A 4 15.04 1.05 -12.86
CA LEU A 4 15.41 1.69 -11.60
C LEU A 4 15.16 3.21 -11.69
N GLU A 5 15.50 3.83 -12.81
CA GLU A 5 15.24 5.25 -13.06
C GLU A 5 13.74 5.56 -13.05
N GLN A 6 12.92 4.70 -13.63
CA GLN A 6 11.46 4.86 -13.62
C GLN A 6 10.89 4.77 -12.22
N VAL A 7 11.41 3.87 -11.39
CA VAL A 7 11.00 3.75 -10.00
C VAL A 7 11.39 5.01 -9.21
N TYR A 8 12.62 5.49 -9.38
CA TYR A 8 13.06 6.73 -8.72
C TYR A 8 12.26 7.94 -9.18
N LYS A 9 11.93 8.02 -10.47
CA LYS A 9 11.08 9.11 -10.99
C LYS A 9 9.68 9.05 -10.39
N GLY A 10 9.07 7.87 -10.32
CA GLY A 10 7.76 7.69 -9.71
C GLY A 10 7.76 8.06 -8.23
N LEU A 11 8.79 7.67 -7.49
CA LEU A 11 8.96 8.05 -6.08
C LEU A 11 9.15 9.57 -5.93
N GLY A 12 9.90 10.20 -6.81
CA GLY A 12 10.08 11.65 -6.81
C GLY A 12 8.79 12.41 -7.10
N GLU A 13 7.98 11.93 -8.04
CA GLU A 13 6.67 12.48 -8.34
C GLU A 13 5.72 12.33 -7.15
N MET A 14 5.75 11.19 -6.45
CA MET A 14 4.97 10.97 -5.24
C MET A 14 5.41 11.90 -4.11
N GLN A 15 6.70 12.12 -3.93
CA GLN A 15 7.21 13.08 -2.95
C GLN A 15 6.78 14.51 -3.26
N SER A 16 6.85 14.93 -4.52
CA SER A 16 6.42 16.25 -4.96
C SER A 16 4.93 16.44 -4.71
N LEU A 17 4.12 15.44 -5.05
CA LEU A 17 2.68 15.46 -4.80
C LEU A 17 2.39 15.53 -3.30
N ALA A 18 3.10 14.77 -2.47
CA ALA A 18 2.95 14.80 -1.02
C ALA A 18 3.35 16.17 -0.44
N ALA A 19 4.38 16.83 -0.98
CA ALA A 19 4.80 18.17 -0.57
C ALA A 19 3.77 19.23 -0.98
N ASP A 20 3.24 19.15 -2.22
CA ASP A 20 2.20 20.05 -2.70
C ASP A 20 0.91 19.90 -1.90
N VAL A 21 0.58 18.68 -1.50
CA VAL A 21 -0.59 18.36 -0.67
C VAL A 21 -0.31 18.62 0.82
N GLY A 22 0.96 18.83 1.21
CA GLY A 22 1.35 19.10 2.60
C GLY A 22 0.59 20.27 3.23
N GLY A 23 0.32 21.33 2.47
CA GLY A 23 -0.53 22.44 2.91
C GLY A 23 -2.00 22.07 3.03
N LEU A 24 -2.48 21.14 2.21
CA LEU A 24 -3.83 20.59 2.28
C LEU A 24 -3.98 19.53 3.37
N LYS A 25 -2.87 18.97 3.86
CA LYS A 25 -2.87 17.93 4.91
C LYS A 25 -3.59 18.37 6.18
N GLN A 26 -3.51 19.66 6.51
CA GLN A 26 -4.25 20.25 7.64
C GLN A 26 -5.75 20.33 7.37
N VAL A 27 -6.14 20.48 6.11
CA VAL A 27 -7.53 20.54 5.66
C VAL A 27 -8.11 19.14 5.46
N LEU A 28 -7.29 18.22 4.96
CA LEU A 28 -7.68 16.81 4.73
C LEU A 28 -7.39 15.97 5.98
N SER A 29 -8.08 16.26 7.07
CA SER A 29 -7.87 15.59 8.34
C SER A 29 -8.51 14.20 8.44
N GLY A 30 -9.26 13.76 7.41
CA GLY A 30 -9.97 12.49 7.43
C GLY A 30 -9.15 11.33 6.88
N VAL A 31 -9.10 10.21 7.61
CA VAL A 31 -8.44 8.97 7.18
C VAL A 31 -9.00 8.47 5.85
N LYS A 32 -10.33 8.60 5.65
CA LYS A 32 -11.01 8.20 4.42
C LYS A 32 -10.50 8.98 3.20
N THR A 33 -10.27 10.28 3.35
CA THR A 33 -9.74 11.12 2.28
C THR A 33 -8.31 10.71 1.91
N ARG A 34 -7.48 10.39 2.91
CA ARG A 34 -6.12 9.89 2.70
C ARG A 34 -6.10 8.56 1.99
N GLY A 35 -7.02 7.65 2.34
CA GLY A 35 -7.19 6.38 1.64
C GLY A 35 -7.57 6.57 0.18
N ILE A 36 -8.47 7.50 -0.12
CA ILE A 36 -8.87 7.83 -1.49
C ILE A 36 -7.68 8.37 -2.29
N LEU A 37 -6.87 9.24 -1.71
CA LEU A 37 -5.66 9.76 -2.36
C LEU A 37 -4.65 8.65 -2.66
N GLY A 38 -4.46 7.71 -1.73
CA GLY A 38 -3.60 6.56 -1.94
C GLY A 38 -4.07 5.68 -3.09
N GLU A 39 -5.37 5.44 -3.18
CA GLU A 39 -5.98 4.68 -4.28
C GLU A 39 -5.79 5.37 -5.63
N ILE A 40 -5.98 6.68 -5.68
CA ILE A 40 -5.76 7.46 -6.90
C ILE A 40 -4.31 7.36 -7.36
N GLN A 41 -3.35 7.44 -6.45
CA GLN A 41 -1.93 7.34 -6.79
C GLN A 41 -1.57 5.96 -7.32
N LEU A 42 -2.07 4.89 -6.70
CA LEU A 42 -1.85 3.53 -7.16
C LEU A 42 -2.43 3.34 -8.57
N GLY A 43 -3.65 3.79 -8.80
CA GLY A 43 -4.29 3.70 -10.12
C GLY A 43 -3.49 4.41 -11.19
N ALA A 44 -2.97 5.60 -10.89
CA ALA A 44 -2.14 6.36 -11.83
C ALA A 44 -0.84 5.62 -12.17
N ILE A 45 -0.20 5.01 -11.17
CA ILE A 45 1.02 4.22 -11.36
C ILE A 45 0.75 3.02 -12.26
N LEU A 46 -0.32 2.28 -11.99
CA LEU A 46 -0.67 1.11 -12.79
C LEU A 46 -1.00 1.50 -14.24
N GLU A 47 -1.74 2.58 -14.44
CA GLU A 47 -2.06 3.09 -15.77
C GLU A 47 -0.80 3.46 -16.56
N GLU A 48 0.22 3.98 -15.89
CA GLU A 48 1.47 4.37 -16.51
C GLU A 48 2.34 3.17 -16.93
N ILE A 49 2.39 2.12 -16.09
CA ILE A 49 3.33 1.02 -16.31
C ILE A 49 2.71 -0.24 -16.92
N LEU A 50 1.40 -0.38 -16.92
CA LEU A 50 0.71 -1.56 -17.43
C LEU A 50 -0.26 -1.20 -18.56
N ALA A 51 -0.43 -2.14 -19.50
CA ALA A 51 -1.50 -2.05 -20.49
C ALA A 51 -2.87 -2.29 -19.82
N PRO A 52 -3.97 -1.74 -20.36
CA PRO A 52 -5.29 -1.92 -19.78
C PRO A 52 -5.72 -3.38 -19.62
N GLU A 53 -5.22 -4.27 -20.46
CA GLU A 53 -5.54 -5.71 -20.44
C GLU A 53 -4.82 -6.45 -19.31
N GLN A 54 -3.77 -5.85 -18.72
CA GLN A 54 -2.92 -6.50 -17.74
C GLN A 54 -3.44 -6.39 -16.30
N TYR A 55 -4.42 -5.53 -16.06
CA TYR A 55 -5.00 -5.38 -14.72
C TYR A 55 -6.47 -4.99 -14.80
N ASP A 56 -7.13 -5.11 -13.65
CA ASP A 56 -8.52 -4.71 -13.51
C ASP A 56 -8.74 -4.06 -12.15
N THR A 57 -9.85 -3.36 -12.00
CA THR A 57 -10.22 -2.68 -10.76
C THR A 57 -11.44 -3.34 -10.15
N ASN A 58 -11.54 -3.27 -8.84
CA ASN A 58 -12.68 -3.77 -8.08
C ASN A 58 -12.98 -5.24 -8.42
N VAL A 59 -12.01 -6.10 -8.17
CA VAL A 59 -12.01 -7.50 -8.60
C VAL A 59 -12.27 -8.45 -7.45
N ALA A 60 -13.20 -9.40 -7.64
CA ALA A 60 -13.34 -10.55 -6.77
C ALA A 60 -12.32 -11.61 -7.21
N THR A 61 -11.19 -11.67 -6.53
CA THR A 61 -10.08 -12.56 -6.90
C THR A 61 -10.33 -14.03 -6.53
N ILE A 62 -11.22 -14.26 -5.57
CA ILE A 62 -11.59 -15.60 -5.12
C ILE A 62 -13.00 -15.91 -5.64
N PRO A 63 -13.19 -17.00 -6.40
CA PRO A 63 -14.51 -17.35 -6.93
C PRO A 63 -15.56 -17.48 -5.83
N GLY A 64 -16.71 -16.85 -6.02
CA GLY A 64 -17.80 -16.86 -5.06
C GLY A 64 -17.67 -15.88 -3.90
N SER A 65 -16.57 -15.18 -3.81
CA SER A 65 -16.34 -14.18 -2.75
C SER A 65 -17.11 -12.90 -3.03
N THR A 66 -17.64 -12.27 -1.97
CA THR A 66 -18.21 -10.92 -2.01
C THR A 66 -17.15 -9.84 -1.84
N GLN A 67 -15.95 -10.22 -1.42
CA GLN A 67 -14.84 -9.30 -1.20
C GLN A 67 -14.19 -8.94 -2.52
N ARG A 68 -14.00 -7.64 -2.75
CA ARG A 68 -13.37 -7.13 -3.97
C ARG A 68 -12.16 -6.29 -3.62
N VAL A 69 -11.03 -6.61 -4.25
CA VAL A 69 -9.81 -5.82 -4.11
C VAL A 69 -9.85 -4.64 -5.08
N GLU A 70 -9.23 -3.55 -4.71
CA GLU A 70 -9.19 -2.32 -5.51
C GLU A 70 -8.56 -2.54 -6.89
N TYR A 71 -7.44 -3.24 -6.93
CA TYR A 71 -6.69 -3.54 -8.15
C TYR A 71 -6.20 -4.97 -8.11
N ALA A 72 -6.20 -5.62 -9.28
CA ALA A 72 -5.59 -6.93 -9.44
C ALA A 72 -4.90 -7.02 -10.80
N ILE A 73 -3.68 -7.53 -10.80
CA ILE A 73 -2.89 -7.70 -12.02
C ILE A 73 -3.05 -9.14 -12.51
N ARG A 74 -3.19 -9.30 -13.84
CA ARG A 74 -3.20 -10.63 -14.46
C ARG A 74 -1.78 -11.13 -14.62
N MET A 75 -1.46 -12.22 -13.94
CA MET A 75 -0.13 -12.85 -13.96
C MET A 75 -0.24 -14.20 -14.68
N PRO A 76 0.85 -14.66 -15.34
CA PRO A 76 0.85 -16.00 -15.94
C PRO A 76 0.64 -17.09 -14.88
N GLY A 77 -0.27 -18.03 -15.16
CA GLY A 77 -0.48 -19.19 -14.32
C GLY A 77 0.37 -20.39 -14.77
N ALA A 78 0.53 -21.36 -13.88
CA ALA A 78 1.35 -22.55 -14.13
C ALA A 78 0.81 -23.42 -15.26
N ASP A 79 -0.49 -23.36 -15.53
CA ASP A 79 -1.17 -24.18 -16.55
C ASP A 79 -1.38 -23.46 -17.88
N GLY A 80 -0.72 -22.33 -18.09
CA GLY A 80 -0.86 -21.50 -19.29
C GLY A 80 -2.02 -20.52 -19.22
N GLY A 81 -2.83 -20.53 -18.17
CA GLY A 81 -3.86 -19.54 -17.91
C GLY A 81 -3.30 -18.31 -17.20
N SER A 82 -4.18 -17.56 -16.54
CA SER A 82 -3.76 -16.41 -15.74
C SER A 82 -4.28 -16.53 -14.31
N VAL A 83 -3.55 -15.90 -13.38
CA VAL A 83 -3.95 -15.78 -11.99
C VAL A 83 -3.94 -14.31 -11.60
N TRP A 84 -4.67 -13.97 -10.55
CA TRP A 84 -4.72 -12.60 -10.06
C TRP A 84 -3.61 -12.33 -9.04
N LEU A 85 -2.98 -11.17 -9.15
CA LEU A 85 -2.13 -10.61 -8.10
C LEU A 85 -2.89 -9.44 -7.49
N PRO A 86 -3.48 -9.59 -6.29
CA PRO A 86 -4.22 -8.51 -5.67
C PRO A 86 -3.32 -7.43 -5.10
N ILE A 87 -3.72 -6.18 -5.30
CA ILE A 87 -3.01 -5.01 -4.75
C ILE A 87 -4.03 -4.13 -4.05
N ASP A 88 -3.75 -3.78 -2.81
CA ASP A 88 -4.61 -2.88 -2.03
C ASP A 88 -3.78 -1.73 -1.47
N SER A 89 -4.29 -0.51 -1.61
CA SER A 89 -3.65 0.68 -1.08
C SER A 89 -4.17 0.94 0.33
N LYS A 90 -3.26 1.02 1.29
CA LYS A 90 -3.60 1.30 2.69
C LYS A 90 -2.76 2.47 3.20
N PHE A 91 -3.44 3.37 3.89
CA PHE A 91 -2.77 4.48 4.55
C PHE A 91 -3.30 4.63 5.97
N PRO A 92 -2.58 4.11 6.98
CA PRO A 92 -2.95 4.24 8.39
C PRO A 92 -2.63 5.65 8.89
N GLY A 93 -3.40 6.65 8.40
CA GLY A 93 -3.11 8.06 8.55
C GLY A 93 -3.02 8.54 9.99
N ASP A 94 -3.96 8.11 10.84
CA ASP A 94 -3.96 8.55 12.24
C ASP A 94 -2.77 7.97 13.00
N THR A 95 -2.46 6.70 12.79
CA THR A 95 -1.34 6.04 13.45
C THR A 95 -0.01 6.64 12.98
N TYR A 96 0.11 6.93 11.69
CA TYR A 96 1.29 7.59 11.14
C TYR A 96 1.46 9.02 11.68
N ALA A 97 0.36 9.77 11.80
CA ALA A 97 0.38 11.11 12.37
C ALA A 97 0.83 11.11 13.82
N HIS A 98 0.36 10.13 14.61
CA HIS A 98 0.81 9.95 15.99
C HIS A 98 2.32 9.69 16.07
N LEU A 99 2.87 8.92 15.14
CA LEU A 99 4.30 8.68 15.09
C LEU A 99 5.07 9.97 14.78
N GLN A 100 4.58 10.79 13.85
CA GLN A 100 5.19 12.09 13.54
C GLN A 100 5.17 13.02 14.76
N ASP A 101 4.04 13.05 15.47
CA ASP A 101 3.91 13.83 16.70
C ASP A 101 4.88 13.35 17.79
N ALA A 102 5.05 12.04 17.92
CA ALA A 102 5.99 11.44 18.86
C ALA A 102 7.44 11.86 18.55
N TYR A 103 7.83 11.86 17.29
CA TYR A 103 9.15 12.35 16.88
C TYR A 103 9.32 13.83 17.23
N ALA A 104 8.30 14.64 16.98
CA ALA A 104 8.34 16.07 17.29
C ALA A 104 8.44 16.33 18.80
N SER A 105 7.90 15.46 19.64
CA SER A 105 7.97 15.59 21.10
C SER A 105 9.36 15.32 21.67
N GLY A 106 10.20 14.58 20.93
CA GLY A 106 11.52 14.17 21.40
C GLY A 106 11.51 13.08 22.49
N ASP A 107 10.36 12.51 22.81
CA ASP A 107 10.21 11.46 23.82
C ASP A 107 10.43 10.09 23.17
N ALA A 108 11.51 9.43 23.54
CA ALA A 108 11.89 8.12 22.99
C ALA A 108 10.82 7.05 23.27
N GLN A 109 10.18 7.08 24.43
CA GLN A 109 9.13 6.12 24.78
C GLN A 109 7.88 6.34 23.92
N ALA A 110 7.50 7.59 23.69
CA ALA A 110 6.38 7.93 22.83
C ALA A 110 6.61 7.44 21.40
N VAL A 111 7.85 7.54 20.90
CA VAL A 111 8.23 7.03 19.57
C VAL A 111 8.09 5.52 19.51
N GLU A 112 8.59 4.79 20.52
CA GLU A 112 8.48 3.33 20.56
C GLU A 112 7.01 2.87 20.61
N ASP A 113 6.19 3.51 21.43
CA ASP A 113 4.77 3.19 21.53
C ASP A 113 4.04 3.45 20.21
N ALA A 114 4.35 4.56 19.55
CA ALA A 114 3.75 4.92 18.27
C ALA A 114 4.19 3.98 17.15
N ARG A 115 5.46 3.56 17.14
CA ARG A 115 5.98 2.55 16.19
C ARG A 115 5.28 1.22 16.36
N HIS A 116 5.10 0.79 17.61
CA HIS A 116 4.40 -0.46 17.90
C HIS A 116 2.94 -0.41 17.44
N ALA A 117 2.27 0.71 17.67
CA ALA A 117 0.89 0.90 17.19
C ALA A 117 0.82 0.83 15.65
N LEU A 118 1.75 1.45 14.95
CA LEU A 118 1.83 1.41 13.49
C LEU A 118 2.07 -0.03 13.00
N GLU A 119 2.96 -0.76 13.65
CA GLU A 119 3.23 -2.17 13.34
C GLU A 119 1.96 -3.01 13.42
N LEU A 120 1.19 -2.87 14.50
CA LEU A 120 -0.04 -3.63 14.69
C LEU A 120 -1.07 -3.34 13.61
N VAL A 121 -1.23 -2.07 13.23
CA VAL A 121 -2.15 -1.67 12.16
C VAL A 121 -1.73 -2.27 10.83
N LEU A 122 -0.45 -2.16 10.47
CA LEU A 122 0.06 -2.68 9.20
C LEU A 122 -0.04 -4.21 9.13
N ARG A 123 0.23 -4.91 10.22
CA ARG A 123 0.05 -6.37 10.29
C ARG A 123 -1.41 -6.76 10.08
N SER A 124 -2.32 -6.03 10.69
CA SER A 124 -3.76 -6.25 10.50
C SER A 124 -4.19 -6.03 9.05
N GLU A 125 -3.70 -4.97 8.43
CA GLU A 125 -3.98 -4.64 7.04
C GLU A 125 -3.42 -5.69 6.07
N ALA A 126 -2.20 -6.15 6.30
CA ALA A 126 -1.58 -7.21 5.50
C ALA A 126 -2.36 -8.53 5.64
N ARG A 127 -2.79 -8.86 6.84
CA ARG A 127 -3.61 -10.05 7.11
C ARG A 127 -4.94 -9.97 6.40
N ASP A 128 -5.59 -8.81 6.39
CA ASP A 128 -6.85 -8.61 5.68
C ASP A 128 -6.71 -8.86 4.18
N ILE A 129 -5.64 -8.38 3.56
CA ILE A 129 -5.38 -8.64 2.14
C ILE A 129 -5.23 -10.13 1.90
N ARG A 130 -4.45 -10.80 2.74
CA ARG A 130 -4.20 -12.24 2.62
C ARG A 130 -5.49 -13.05 2.77
N GLU A 131 -6.28 -12.76 3.78
CA GLU A 131 -7.49 -13.53 4.07
C GLU A 131 -8.62 -13.26 3.07
N LYS A 132 -8.74 -12.02 2.59
CA LYS A 132 -9.85 -11.62 1.72
C LYS A 132 -9.58 -11.87 0.24
N TYR A 133 -8.33 -11.79 -0.20
CA TYR A 133 -8.01 -11.70 -1.62
C TYR A 133 -7.01 -12.72 -2.14
N VAL A 134 -6.31 -13.45 -1.26
CA VAL A 134 -5.26 -14.40 -1.69
C VAL A 134 -5.73 -15.83 -1.48
N GLU A 135 -5.87 -16.58 -2.59
CA GLU A 135 -6.22 -18.02 -2.56
C GLU A 135 -5.68 -18.69 -3.82
N PRO A 136 -4.48 -19.29 -3.75
CA PRO A 136 -4.01 -20.11 -4.86
C PRO A 136 -4.95 -21.31 -5.09
N PRO A 137 -5.18 -21.78 -6.33
CA PRO A 137 -4.51 -21.38 -7.57
C PRO A 137 -5.18 -20.19 -8.29
N TYR A 138 -6.22 -19.60 -7.75
CA TYR A 138 -6.94 -18.48 -8.38
C TYR A 138 -6.12 -17.21 -8.37
N THR A 139 -5.28 -17.06 -7.37
CA THR A 139 -4.39 -15.92 -7.20
C THR A 139 -2.94 -16.39 -7.07
N THR A 140 -2.01 -15.43 -7.08
CA THR A 140 -0.64 -15.66 -6.60
C THR A 140 -0.67 -16.07 -5.13
N ALA A 141 0.46 -16.59 -4.63
CA ALA A 141 0.59 -17.02 -3.23
C ALA A 141 0.68 -15.81 -2.25
N PHE A 142 0.69 -14.59 -2.78
CA PHE A 142 0.81 -13.37 -2.00
C PHE A 142 0.01 -12.24 -2.66
N GLY A 143 -0.30 -11.21 -1.88
CA GLY A 143 -0.83 -9.93 -2.37
C GLY A 143 0.17 -8.82 -2.14
N ILE A 144 -0.14 -7.63 -2.62
CA ILE A 144 0.69 -6.44 -2.42
C ILE A 144 -0.08 -5.44 -1.58
N LEU A 145 0.56 -5.01 -0.50
CA LEU A 145 0.13 -3.86 0.29
C LEU A 145 0.86 -2.63 -0.23
N PHE A 146 0.14 -1.73 -0.87
CA PHE A 146 0.72 -0.50 -1.40
C PHE A 146 0.67 0.60 -0.34
N LEU A 147 1.84 1.15 -0.02
CA LEU A 147 1.96 2.27 0.90
C LEU A 147 2.13 3.56 0.09
N PRO A 148 1.15 4.49 0.13
CA PRO A 148 1.10 5.62 -0.80
C PRO A 148 2.12 6.73 -0.50
N PHE A 149 2.84 6.66 0.62
CA PHE A 149 3.79 7.70 1.01
C PHE A 149 5.15 7.08 1.33
N GLU A 150 6.21 7.68 0.78
CA GLU A 150 7.58 7.23 0.99
C GLU A 150 7.98 7.25 2.47
N GLY A 151 7.54 8.26 3.23
CA GLY A 151 7.82 8.35 4.66
C GLY A 151 7.27 7.16 5.44
N LEU A 152 6.07 6.70 5.08
CA LEU A 152 5.48 5.50 5.68
C LEU A 152 6.28 4.24 5.32
N TYR A 153 6.65 4.09 4.07
CA TYR A 153 7.48 2.97 3.62
C TYR A 153 8.84 2.96 4.34
N ALA A 154 9.47 4.12 4.50
CA ALA A 154 10.72 4.24 5.22
C ALA A 154 10.60 3.79 6.68
N GLU A 155 9.50 4.13 7.35
CA GLU A 155 9.23 3.66 8.71
C GLU A 155 9.12 2.13 8.77
N VAL A 156 8.43 1.52 7.81
CA VAL A 156 8.29 0.06 7.74
C VAL A 156 9.67 -0.59 7.60
N VAL A 157 10.51 -0.09 6.72
CA VAL A 157 11.87 -0.62 6.50
C VAL A 157 12.74 -0.42 7.74
N ASN A 158 12.73 0.79 8.33
CA ASN A 158 13.57 1.13 9.48
C ASN A 158 13.17 0.35 10.74
N ALA A 159 11.90 0.04 10.89
CA ALA A 159 11.40 -0.74 12.02
C ALA A 159 11.60 -2.26 11.85
N GLY A 160 12.15 -2.72 10.72
CA GLY A 160 12.33 -4.13 10.44
C GLY A 160 11.03 -4.87 10.15
N LEU A 161 9.97 -4.17 9.83
CA LEU A 161 8.64 -4.75 9.60
C LEU A 161 8.51 -5.42 8.24
N LEU A 162 9.37 -5.11 7.29
CA LEU A 162 9.26 -5.60 5.93
C LEU A 162 9.24 -7.13 5.88
N GLU A 163 10.16 -7.79 6.58
CA GLU A 163 10.20 -9.25 6.65
C GLU A 163 8.96 -9.85 7.32
N VAL A 164 8.44 -9.18 8.34
CA VAL A 164 7.26 -9.62 9.08
C VAL A 164 6.01 -9.55 8.20
N LEU A 165 5.86 -8.49 7.41
CA LEU A 165 4.70 -8.29 6.54
C LEU A 165 4.74 -9.19 5.31
N GLN A 166 5.92 -9.69 4.93
CA GLN A 166 6.09 -10.60 3.79
C GLN A 166 5.83 -12.07 4.12
N ARG A 167 5.62 -12.43 5.38
CA ARG A 167 5.26 -13.79 5.82
C ARG A 167 3.75 -13.97 5.82
#